data_f7e700d608b1f85cb189b848819fe635
#
_entry.id   f7e700d608b1f85cb189b848819fe635
#
_cell.length_a   1.000
_cell.length_b   1.000
_cell.length_c   1.000
_cell.angle_alpha   90.00
_cell.angle_beta   90.00
_cell.angle_gamma   90.00
#
_symmetry.space_group_name_H-M   'P 1'
#
loop_
_entity.id
_entity.type
_entity.pdbx_description
1 polymer ?
#
loop_
_entity_poly.entity_id
_entity_poly.type
_entity_poly.pdbx_seq_one_letter_code
_entity_poly.pdbx_strand_id
1 'polypeptide(L)'
;CNGGLQTLTVNGADKLEVLDCSRNKLTALDVSELKRLRRLDCSLNPDMSSIVVNGADGLDTLVCNEVGIGSLDVSALEKLTTLSCNLNPDMETISVNGAGALLNIECNQTGVSSLDVSELEKLEKLSCEKNRRMTRLTVNGAKALKSINCEHGDIGSLDVSELTRLEYLFCLDNPRLT
;
A
#
# COMPACT_ATOMS: atom_id res chain seq x y z
N CYS A 1 -2.30 -3.32 -24.23
CA CYS A 1 -2.95 -4.25 -23.27
C CYS A 1 -2.88 -5.66 -23.81
N ASN A 2 -2.07 -6.53 -23.23
CA ASN A 2 -1.97 -7.92 -23.70
C ASN A 2 -3.00 -8.86 -23.07
N GLY A 3 -3.66 -8.48 -21.98
CA GLY A 3 -4.79 -9.18 -21.33
C GLY A 3 -4.63 -10.68 -21.04
N GLY A 4 -3.47 -11.28 -21.28
CA GLY A 4 -3.26 -12.71 -21.20
C GLY A 4 -1.87 -13.17 -20.74
N LEU A 5 -0.97 -12.24 -20.40
CA LEU A 5 0.38 -12.60 -19.94
C LEU A 5 0.28 -13.26 -18.56
N GLN A 6 0.73 -14.51 -18.47
CA GLN A 6 0.70 -15.31 -17.23
C GLN A 6 2.02 -15.26 -16.45
N THR A 7 3.12 -15.10 -17.17
CA THR A 7 4.45 -15.04 -16.58
C THR A 7 5.23 -13.88 -17.16
N LEU A 8 5.96 -13.17 -16.33
CA LEU A 8 6.86 -12.09 -16.72
C LEU A 8 8.16 -12.24 -15.94
N THR A 9 9.25 -12.41 -16.67
CA THR A 9 10.61 -12.43 -16.10
C THR A 9 11.32 -11.16 -16.51
N VAL A 10 11.80 -10.40 -15.55
CA VAL A 10 12.46 -9.10 -15.75
C VAL A 10 13.92 -9.10 -15.30
N ASN A 11 14.43 -10.25 -14.85
CA ASN A 11 15.82 -10.38 -14.40
C ASN A 11 16.78 -10.02 -15.52
N GLY A 12 17.79 -9.18 -15.20
CA GLY A 12 18.74 -8.66 -16.18
C GLY A 12 18.30 -7.36 -16.89
N ALA A 13 17.09 -6.87 -16.62
CA ALA A 13 16.64 -5.57 -17.12
C ALA A 13 17.12 -4.41 -16.24
N ASP A 14 18.42 -4.35 -15.94
CA ASP A 14 19.03 -3.47 -14.92
C ASP A 14 18.85 -1.96 -15.15
N LYS A 15 18.45 -1.58 -16.36
CA LYS A 15 18.19 -0.17 -16.73
C LYS A 15 16.71 0.18 -16.70
N LEU A 16 15.83 -0.78 -16.36
CA LEU A 16 14.40 -0.55 -16.35
C LEU A 16 14.05 0.44 -15.21
N GLU A 17 13.41 1.54 -15.59
CA GLU A 17 12.96 2.58 -14.64
C GLU A 17 11.44 2.55 -14.42
N VAL A 18 10.69 2.11 -15.43
CA VAL A 18 9.22 2.05 -15.37
C VAL A 18 8.76 0.70 -15.88
N LEU A 19 7.97 0.00 -15.08
CA LEU A 19 7.31 -1.23 -15.48
C LEU A 19 5.80 -1.07 -15.28
N ASP A 20 5.06 -1.16 -16.38
CA ASP A 20 3.61 -1.31 -16.39
C ASP A 20 3.27 -2.69 -16.97
N CYS A 21 2.88 -3.60 -16.10
CA CYS A 21 2.42 -4.94 -16.45
C CYS A 21 0.97 -5.17 -16.01
N SER A 22 0.23 -4.09 -15.85
CA SER A 22 -1.17 -4.11 -15.45
C SER A 22 -2.07 -4.80 -16.47
N ARG A 23 -3.27 -5.21 -16.03
CA ARG A 23 -4.31 -5.81 -16.88
C ARG A 23 -3.84 -7.08 -17.59
N ASN A 24 -3.25 -7.99 -16.84
CA ASN A 24 -2.77 -9.28 -17.32
C ASN A 24 -3.31 -10.43 -16.43
N LYS A 25 -2.71 -11.62 -16.56
CA LYS A 25 -3.01 -12.81 -15.76
C LYS A 25 -1.75 -13.32 -15.05
N LEU A 26 -0.91 -12.39 -14.61
CA LEU A 26 0.31 -12.74 -13.89
C LEU A 26 -0.06 -13.48 -12.60
N THR A 27 0.65 -14.57 -12.32
CA THR A 27 0.49 -15.34 -11.08
C THR A 27 1.51 -14.96 -10.02
N ALA A 28 2.64 -14.40 -10.44
CA ALA A 28 3.69 -13.88 -9.58
C ALA A 28 4.49 -12.81 -10.30
N LEU A 29 5.14 -11.92 -9.53
CA LEU A 29 6.07 -10.93 -10.05
C LEU A 29 7.21 -10.74 -9.05
N ASP A 30 8.45 -10.83 -9.54
CA ASP A 30 9.65 -10.52 -8.78
C ASP A 30 10.43 -9.39 -9.49
N VAL A 31 10.58 -8.25 -8.81
CA VAL A 31 11.33 -7.08 -9.28
C VAL A 31 12.50 -6.73 -8.35
N SER A 32 12.86 -7.61 -7.42
CA SER A 32 13.87 -7.37 -6.39
C SER A 32 15.25 -6.99 -6.92
N GLU A 33 15.60 -7.46 -8.11
CA GLU A 33 16.89 -7.15 -8.76
C GLU A 33 16.88 -5.82 -9.53
N LEU A 34 15.73 -5.17 -9.72
CA LEU A 34 15.60 -3.97 -10.53
C LEU A 34 15.92 -2.70 -9.74
N LYS A 35 17.20 -2.47 -9.46
CA LYS A 35 17.68 -1.36 -8.62
C LYS A 35 17.38 0.04 -9.15
N ARG A 36 17.07 0.18 -10.45
CA ARG A 36 16.69 1.46 -11.08
C ARG A 36 15.20 1.64 -11.27
N LEU A 37 14.41 0.62 -10.95
CA LEU A 37 12.96 0.70 -11.09
C LEU A 37 12.43 1.78 -10.14
N ARG A 38 11.75 2.77 -10.71
CA ARG A 38 11.16 3.89 -10.01
C ARG A 38 9.64 3.73 -9.88
N ARG A 39 9.01 3.28 -10.95
CA ARG A 39 7.56 3.08 -10.99
C ARG A 39 7.21 1.65 -11.38
N LEU A 40 6.37 1.02 -10.56
CA LEU A 40 5.75 -0.27 -10.86
C LEU A 40 4.23 -0.11 -10.81
N ASP A 41 3.57 -0.54 -11.89
CA ASP A 41 2.13 -0.77 -11.94
C ASP A 41 1.87 -2.22 -12.35
N CYS A 42 1.38 -3.02 -11.42
CA CYS A 42 1.01 -4.41 -11.65
C CYS A 42 -0.48 -4.66 -11.38
N SER A 43 -1.29 -3.63 -11.37
CA SER A 43 -2.72 -3.69 -11.06
C SER A 43 -3.49 -4.59 -12.02
N LEU A 44 -4.68 -5.04 -11.59
CA LEU A 44 -5.57 -5.85 -12.42
C LEU A 44 -4.91 -7.15 -12.91
N ASN A 45 -4.23 -7.84 -12.00
CA ASN A 45 -3.73 -9.19 -12.13
C ASN A 45 -4.34 -10.06 -11.02
N PRO A 46 -5.63 -10.42 -11.10
CA PRO A 46 -6.36 -11.04 -9.99
C PRO A 46 -5.85 -12.44 -9.59
N ASP A 47 -5.14 -13.10 -10.50
CA ASP A 47 -4.53 -14.41 -10.23
C ASP A 47 -3.14 -14.30 -9.56
N MET A 48 -2.64 -13.06 -9.33
CA MET A 48 -1.32 -12.83 -8.73
C MET A 48 -1.36 -13.13 -7.23
N SER A 49 -0.70 -14.20 -6.83
CA SER A 49 -0.60 -14.62 -5.42
C SER A 49 0.66 -14.14 -4.72
N SER A 50 1.63 -13.60 -5.45
CA SER A 50 2.93 -13.17 -4.90
C SER A 50 3.51 -12.00 -5.67
N ILE A 51 4.00 -11.01 -4.92
CA ILE A 51 4.83 -9.92 -5.44
C ILE A 51 6.06 -9.75 -4.55
N VAL A 52 7.24 -9.67 -5.14
CA VAL A 52 8.50 -9.41 -4.44
C VAL A 52 9.05 -8.09 -4.93
N VAL A 53 9.02 -7.08 -4.05
CA VAL A 53 9.48 -5.70 -4.33
C VAL A 53 10.68 -5.30 -3.49
N ASN A 54 10.92 -5.98 -2.36
CA ASN A 54 12.05 -5.71 -1.49
C ASN A 54 13.36 -6.01 -2.23
N GLY A 55 14.20 -4.97 -2.33
CA GLY A 55 15.40 -4.99 -3.16
C GLY A 55 15.31 -4.09 -4.39
N ALA A 56 14.12 -3.65 -4.80
CA ALA A 56 13.95 -2.61 -5.80
C ALA A 56 14.18 -1.22 -5.17
N ASP A 57 15.40 -0.95 -4.73
CA ASP A 57 15.78 0.20 -3.88
C ASP A 57 15.56 1.57 -4.55
N GLY A 58 15.26 1.58 -5.85
CA GLY A 58 14.91 2.79 -6.61
C GLY A 58 13.43 3.15 -6.59
N LEU A 59 12.56 2.23 -6.11
CA LEU A 59 11.12 2.34 -6.27
C LEU A 59 10.55 3.53 -5.49
N ASP A 60 9.94 4.48 -6.20
CA ASP A 60 9.27 5.64 -5.62
C ASP A 60 7.73 5.53 -5.69
N THR A 61 7.21 4.73 -6.62
CA THR A 61 5.76 4.55 -6.83
C THR A 61 5.43 3.08 -7.05
N LEU A 62 4.56 2.52 -6.20
CA LEU A 62 4.01 1.18 -6.33
C LEU A 62 2.48 1.24 -6.44
N VAL A 63 1.95 0.66 -7.52
CA VAL A 63 0.51 0.50 -7.74
C VAL A 63 0.22 -0.98 -7.98
N CYS A 64 -0.52 -1.59 -7.06
CA CYS A 64 -0.88 -3.01 -7.07
C CYS A 64 -2.36 -3.20 -6.68
N ASN A 65 -3.24 -2.45 -7.35
CA ASN A 65 -4.67 -2.55 -7.13
C ASN A 65 -5.26 -3.79 -7.80
N GLU A 66 -6.26 -4.41 -7.19
CA GLU A 66 -6.96 -5.58 -7.76
C GLU A 66 -5.98 -6.71 -8.14
N VAL A 67 -5.09 -7.05 -7.21
CA VAL A 67 -4.23 -8.24 -7.30
C VAL A 67 -4.62 -9.23 -6.20
N GLY A 68 -4.35 -10.52 -6.40
CA GLY A 68 -4.79 -11.58 -5.45
C GLY A 68 -3.83 -11.84 -4.29
N ILE A 69 -3.00 -10.87 -3.89
CA ILE A 69 -1.97 -11.09 -2.87
C ILE A 69 -2.56 -11.08 -1.45
N GLY A 70 -2.11 -12.01 -0.61
CA GLY A 70 -2.51 -12.09 0.81
C GLY A 70 -1.73 -11.17 1.74
N SER A 71 -0.57 -10.68 1.33
CA SER A 71 0.27 -9.78 2.12
C SER A 71 1.14 -8.90 1.22
N LEU A 72 1.50 -7.72 1.74
CA LEU A 72 2.43 -6.81 1.08
C LEU A 72 3.43 -6.26 2.10
N ASP A 73 4.72 -6.42 1.82
CA ASP A 73 5.80 -5.84 2.61
C ASP A 73 6.61 -4.85 1.76
N VAL A 74 6.55 -3.56 2.13
CA VAL A 74 7.31 -2.48 1.51
C VAL A 74 8.26 -1.81 2.49
N SER A 75 8.48 -2.41 3.66
CA SER A 75 9.24 -1.81 4.77
C SER A 75 10.69 -1.49 4.42
N ALA A 76 11.30 -2.21 3.45
CA ALA A 76 12.66 -1.96 2.99
C ALA A 76 12.76 -0.90 1.86
N LEU A 77 11.64 -0.36 1.38
CA LEU A 77 11.63 0.59 0.26
C LEU A 77 11.76 2.04 0.74
N GLU A 78 12.96 2.42 1.14
CA GLU A 78 13.24 3.73 1.75
C GLU A 78 12.91 4.95 0.86
N LYS A 79 12.77 4.76 -0.46
CA LYS A 79 12.42 5.82 -1.42
C LYS A 79 10.96 5.84 -1.82
N LEU A 80 10.17 4.87 -1.37
CA LEU A 80 8.77 4.78 -1.75
C LEU A 80 7.99 5.98 -1.21
N THR A 81 7.40 6.76 -2.11
CA THR A 81 6.59 7.95 -1.77
C THR A 81 5.10 7.69 -1.92
N THR A 82 4.73 6.78 -2.82
CA THR A 82 3.32 6.49 -3.13
C THR A 82 3.09 5.00 -3.18
N LEU A 83 2.15 4.54 -2.35
CA LEU A 83 1.64 3.18 -2.33
C LEU A 83 0.14 3.20 -2.62
N SER A 84 -0.31 2.46 -3.64
CA SER A 84 -1.72 2.20 -3.91
C SER A 84 -1.94 0.69 -4.05
N CYS A 85 -2.68 0.10 -3.12
CA CYS A 85 -2.97 -1.34 -3.05
C CYS A 85 -4.47 -1.59 -2.77
N ASN A 86 -5.32 -0.78 -3.37
CA ASN A 86 -6.77 -0.87 -3.22
C ASN A 86 -7.34 -2.18 -3.79
N LEU A 87 -8.56 -2.55 -3.32
CA LEU A 87 -9.33 -3.67 -3.87
C LEU A 87 -8.59 -5.03 -3.80
N ASN A 88 -7.94 -5.27 -2.68
CA ASN A 88 -7.28 -6.53 -2.37
C ASN A 88 -7.94 -7.19 -1.14
N PRO A 89 -9.14 -7.76 -1.26
CA PRO A 89 -9.93 -8.23 -0.12
C PRO A 89 -9.29 -9.38 0.65
N ASP A 90 -8.39 -10.12 0.02
CA ASP A 90 -7.64 -11.23 0.63
C ASP A 90 -6.34 -10.78 1.30
N MET A 91 -5.94 -9.51 1.14
CA MET A 91 -4.73 -8.96 1.76
C MET A 91 -4.96 -8.74 3.25
N GLU A 92 -4.39 -9.60 4.07
CA GLU A 92 -4.55 -9.58 5.53
C GLU A 92 -3.53 -8.68 6.24
N THR A 93 -2.37 -8.45 5.62
CA THR A 93 -1.28 -7.66 6.21
C THR A 93 -0.61 -6.73 5.20
N ILE A 94 -0.29 -5.52 5.67
CA ILE A 94 0.55 -4.55 4.98
C ILE A 94 1.63 -4.08 5.95
N SER A 95 2.91 -4.24 5.59
CA SER A 95 4.05 -3.76 6.35
C SER A 95 4.65 -2.53 5.66
N VAL A 96 4.55 -1.37 6.31
CA VAL A 96 4.99 -0.07 5.76
C VAL A 96 6.06 0.61 6.62
N ASN A 97 6.20 0.23 7.89
CA ASN A 97 7.17 0.84 8.80
C ASN A 97 8.59 0.55 8.30
N GLY A 98 9.41 1.60 8.15
CA GLY A 98 10.70 1.56 7.47
C GLY A 98 10.68 2.25 6.10
N ALA A 99 9.53 2.31 5.41
CA ALA A 99 9.37 3.10 4.19
C ALA A 99 9.19 4.60 4.50
N GLY A 100 10.15 5.20 5.18
CA GLY A 100 10.07 6.54 5.77
C GLY A 100 9.93 7.70 4.77
N ALA A 101 9.95 7.45 3.46
CA ALA A 101 9.68 8.46 2.45
C ALA A 101 8.19 8.53 2.03
N LEU A 102 7.33 7.63 2.51
CA LEU A 102 5.93 7.57 2.13
C LEU A 102 5.22 8.90 2.44
N LEU A 103 4.56 9.42 1.41
CA LEU A 103 3.71 10.61 1.46
C LEU A 103 2.23 10.25 1.33
N ASN A 104 1.92 9.21 0.54
CA ASN A 104 0.55 8.79 0.26
C ASN A 104 0.41 7.28 0.35
N ILE A 105 -0.59 6.82 1.10
CA ILE A 105 -1.02 5.42 1.18
C ILE A 105 -2.50 5.33 0.84
N GLU A 106 -2.83 4.46 -0.10
CA GLU A 106 -4.20 4.04 -0.42
C GLU A 106 -4.30 2.52 -0.32
N CYS A 107 -5.06 2.04 0.66
CA CYS A 107 -5.31 0.62 0.92
C CYS A 107 -6.79 0.36 1.19
N ASN A 108 -7.64 0.95 0.36
CA ASN A 108 -9.09 0.84 0.49
C ASN A 108 -9.58 -0.56 0.07
N GLN A 109 -10.62 -1.06 0.74
CA GLN A 109 -11.23 -2.34 0.41
C GLN A 109 -10.21 -3.50 0.41
N THR A 110 -9.37 -3.55 1.44
CA THR A 110 -8.48 -4.67 1.71
C THR A 110 -9.03 -5.53 2.86
N GLY A 111 -8.38 -6.67 3.11
CA GLY A 111 -8.73 -7.56 4.22
C GLY A 111 -7.97 -7.26 5.52
N VAL A 112 -7.19 -6.18 5.58
CA VAL A 112 -6.33 -5.89 6.72
C VAL A 112 -7.13 -5.67 8.01
N SER A 113 -6.67 -6.27 9.09
CA SER A 113 -7.27 -6.14 10.42
C SER A 113 -6.64 -5.01 11.26
N SER A 114 -5.44 -4.61 10.90
CA SER A 114 -4.73 -3.50 11.54
C SER A 114 -3.75 -2.84 10.58
N LEU A 115 -3.52 -1.54 10.80
CA LEU A 115 -2.49 -0.78 10.09
C LEU A 115 -1.78 0.13 11.07
N ASP A 116 -0.45 0.08 11.05
CA ASP A 116 0.42 0.95 11.85
C ASP A 116 1.27 1.81 10.90
N VAL A 117 1.10 3.12 10.99
CA VAL A 117 1.85 4.12 10.23
C VAL A 117 2.61 5.08 11.14
N SER A 118 2.79 4.71 12.41
CA SER A 118 3.34 5.60 13.44
C SER A 118 4.79 6.05 13.17
N GLU A 119 5.56 5.27 12.39
CA GLU A 119 6.94 5.64 12.04
C GLU A 119 7.04 6.49 10.76
N LEU A 120 5.91 6.74 10.08
CA LEU A 120 5.89 7.44 8.79
C LEU A 120 5.76 8.96 8.98
N GLU A 121 6.81 9.60 9.49
CA GLU A 121 6.80 11.02 9.85
C GLU A 121 6.47 11.98 8.68
N LYS A 122 6.65 11.53 7.42
CA LYS A 122 6.37 12.31 6.21
C LYS A 122 5.01 12.04 5.59
N LEU A 123 4.27 11.05 6.09
CA LEU A 123 2.98 10.67 5.52
C LEU A 123 1.98 11.82 5.61
N GLU A 124 1.50 12.26 4.45
CA GLU A 124 0.55 13.38 4.35
C GLU A 124 -0.90 12.90 4.16
N LYS A 125 -1.09 11.78 3.47
CA LYS A 125 -2.42 11.26 3.15
C LYS A 125 -2.50 9.76 3.42
N LEU A 126 -3.54 9.36 4.13
CA LEU A 126 -3.88 7.97 4.39
C LEU A 126 -5.33 7.73 4.01
N SER A 127 -5.57 6.77 3.11
CA SER A 127 -6.90 6.26 2.79
C SER A 127 -6.95 4.75 3.01
N CYS A 128 -7.78 4.33 3.94
CA CYS A 128 -8.02 2.94 4.32
C CYS A 128 -9.52 2.65 4.50
N GLU A 129 -10.35 3.26 3.66
CA GLU A 129 -11.81 3.12 3.73
C GLU A 129 -12.28 1.70 3.37
N LYS A 130 -13.45 1.33 3.89
CA LYS A 130 -14.12 0.04 3.61
C LYS A 130 -13.31 -1.20 4.00
N ASN A 131 -12.41 -1.05 4.96
CA ASN A 131 -11.68 -2.15 5.57
C ASN A 131 -12.46 -2.70 6.77
N ARG A 132 -13.49 -3.47 6.49
CA ARG A 132 -14.46 -3.95 7.51
C ARG A 132 -13.88 -4.87 8.58
N ARG A 133 -12.66 -5.37 8.37
CA ARG A 133 -11.93 -6.18 9.36
C ARG A 133 -10.97 -5.33 10.19
N MET A 134 -10.78 -4.04 9.82
CA MET A 134 -9.81 -3.17 10.50
C MET A 134 -10.37 -2.71 11.84
N THR A 135 -9.80 -3.27 12.90
CA THR A 135 -10.15 -2.94 14.30
C THR A 135 -9.17 -1.97 14.93
N ARG A 136 -7.97 -1.82 14.35
CA ARG A 136 -6.90 -0.98 14.89
C ARG A 136 -6.20 -0.19 13.78
N LEU A 137 -6.15 1.12 13.98
CA LEU A 137 -5.36 2.05 13.17
C LEU A 137 -4.47 2.88 14.10
N THR A 138 -3.14 2.77 13.92
CA THR A 138 -2.15 3.53 14.70
C THR A 138 -1.55 4.60 13.81
N VAL A 139 -1.75 5.87 14.19
CA VAL A 139 -1.31 7.04 13.42
C VAL A 139 -0.40 7.98 14.23
N ASN A 140 -0.26 7.73 15.52
CA ASN A 140 0.56 8.57 16.41
C ASN A 140 2.02 8.52 15.93
N GLY A 141 2.64 9.69 15.73
CA GLY A 141 3.98 9.81 15.16
C GLY A 141 3.98 10.20 13.69
N ALA A 142 2.93 9.91 12.91
CA ALA A 142 2.78 10.37 11.53
C ALA A 142 2.40 11.87 11.46
N LYS A 143 3.26 12.73 12.00
CA LYS A 143 2.97 14.15 12.31
C LYS A 143 2.73 15.04 11.09
N ALA A 144 3.05 14.55 9.88
CA ALA A 144 2.78 15.29 8.64
C ALA A 144 1.37 15.04 8.09
N LEU A 145 0.58 14.12 8.67
CA LEU A 145 -0.76 13.79 8.20
C LEU A 145 -1.67 15.02 8.15
N LYS A 146 -2.22 15.24 6.95
CA LYS A 146 -3.21 16.27 6.63
C LYS A 146 -4.60 15.68 6.40
N SER A 147 -4.65 14.43 5.93
CA SER A 147 -5.92 13.78 5.61
C SER A 147 -5.89 12.30 6.00
N ILE A 148 -6.92 11.87 6.71
CA ILE A 148 -7.19 10.46 7.03
C ILE A 148 -8.60 10.16 6.56
N ASN A 149 -8.74 9.11 5.74
CA ASN A 149 -10.02 8.48 5.45
C ASN A 149 -10.00 7.04 5.94
N CYS A 150 -10.78 6.74 6.97
CA CYS A 150 -10.94 5.40 7.55
C CYS A 150 -12.43 5.03 7.71
N GLU A 151 -13.28 5.52 6.81
CA GLU A 151 -14.71 5.25 6.81
C GLU A 151 -15.03 3.78 6.56
N HIS A 152 -16.18 3.33 7.05
CA HIS A 152 -16.72 1.98 6.84
C HIS A 152 -15.77 0.87 7.33
N GLY A 153 -15.10 1.11 8.45
CA GLY A 153 -14.26 0.13 9.14
C GLY A 153 -14.94 -0.48 10.36
N ASP A 154 -14.14 -1.02 11.28
CA ASP A 154 -14.59 -1.51 12.60
C ASP A 154 -13.62 -1.03 13.70
N ILE A 155 -13.03 0.16 13.50
CA ILE A 155 -12.03 0.74 14.40
C ILE A 155 -12.68 1.05 15.75
N GLY A 156 -12.05 0.57 16.83
CA GLY A 156 -12.58 0.75 18.19
C GLY A 156 -12.17 2.07 18.84
N SER A 157 -11.00 2.58 18.52
CA SER A 157 -10.48 3.87 18.98
C SER A 157 -9.47 4.43 17.98
N LEU A 158 -9.41 5.75 17.88
CA LEU A 158 -8.45 6.45 17.04
C LEU A 158 -7.94 7.68 17.78
N ASP A 159 -6.64 7.67 18.10
CA ASP A 159 -5.99 8.81 18.73
C ASP A 159 -5.30 9.65 17.64
N VAL A 160 -5.75 10.89 17.47
CA VAL A 160 -5.20 11.88 16.54
C VAL A 160 -4.65 13.12 17.28
N SER A 161 -4.49 13.04 18.59
CA SER A 161 -4.16 14.19 19.44
C SER A 161 -2.80 14.83 19.10
N GLU A 162 -1.86 14.06 18.54
CA GLU A 162 -0.54 14.56 18.12
C GLU A 162 -0.50 15.08 16.67
N LEU A 163 -1.57 14.90 15.89
CA LEU A 163 -1.61 15.22 14.47
C LEU A 163 -1.97 16.69 14.23
N THR A 164 -1.08 17.60 14.59
CA THR A 164 -1.33 19.05 14.57
C THR A 164 -1.51 19.64 13.17
N ARG A 165 -1.25 18.86 12.11
CA ARG A 165 -1.45 19.24 10.70
C ARG A 165 -2.71 18.65 10.10
N LEU A 166 -3.49 17.87 10.86
CA LEU A 166 -4.67 17.20 10.35
C LEU A 166 -5.75 18.21 9.99
N GLU A 167 -6.14 18.24 8.73
CA GLU A 167 -7.17 19.12 8.15
C GLU A 167 -8.47 18.36 7.88
N TYR A 168 -8.34 17.08 7.48
CA TYR A 168 -9.47 16.24 7.06
C TYR A 168 -9.44 14.90 7.80
N LEU A 169 -10.52 14.59 8.50
CA LEU A 169 -10.73 13.29 9.14
C LEU A 169 -12.11 12.76 8.77
N PHE A 170 -12.12 11.67 8.00
CA PHE A 170 -13.32 10.93 7.64
C PHE A 170 -13.30 9.59 8.37
N CYS A 171 -14.21 9.40 9.33
CA CYS A 171 -14.29 8.20 10.17
C CYS A 171 -15.73 7.68 10.33
N LEU A 172 -16.60 8.03 9.37
CA LEU A 172 -17.99 7.59 9.34
C LEU A 172 -18.10 6.06 9.33
N ASP A 173 -19.19 5.51 9.87
CA ASP A 173 -19.48 4.07 9.86
C ASP A 173 -18.36 3.19 10.47
N ASN A 174 -17.85 3.61 11.62
CA ASN A 174 -17.06 2.79 12.52
C ASN A 174 -17.88 2.54 13.80
N PRO A 175 -18.69 1.49 13.87
CA PRO A 175 -19.69 1.33 14.92
C PRO A 175 -19.11 1.12 16.33
N ARG A 176 -17.84 0.74 16.42
CA ARG A 176 -17.12 0.57 17.70
C ARG A 176 -16.33 1.79 18.12
N LEU A 177 -16.27 2.83 17.30
CA LEU A 177 -15.46 4.02 17.59
C LEU A 177 -16.11 4.83 18.76
N THR A 178 -15.33 4.97 19.84
CA THR A 178 -15.74 5.64 21.07
C THR A 178 -14.80 6.78 21.41
#